data_7d53ffeffb9d4b822f59fda9ab8e7494
#
_entry.id   7d53ffeffb9d4b822f59fda9ab8e7494
#
_cell.length_a   1.000
_cell.length_b   1.000
_cell.length_c   1.000
_cell.angle_alpha   90.00
_cell.angle_beta   90.00
_cell.angle_gamma   90.00
#
_symmetry.space_group_name_H-M   'P 1'
#
loop_
_entity.id
_entity.type
_entity.pdbx_description
1 polymer ?
#
loop_
_entity_poly.entity_id
_entity_poly.type
_entity_poly.pdbx_seq_one_letter_code
_entity_poly.pdbx_strand_id
1 'polypeptide(L)'
;MGNWFDVLFFFTPITDAFFPSGYPTHAPKIQFKTTGGGRWRANPNLYKDGKVCLSLLGTWAGGKGETWDPSVSTMLQVIVSVQSLILCPQPYFNEPGYERLIGTPNGKNQSDQYDASIIDNTLRWAMIEQLRKPHPAFKDAIKAHFKLRKSHLLTVVKKRWTEGATGERKARVDGLFKELTTELNKL
;
A
#
# COMPACT_ATOMS: atom_id res chain seq x y z
N MET A 1 11.71 -9.44 11.27
CA MET A 1 10.33 -9.11 10.81
C MET A 1 10.24 -7.60 10.70
N GLY A 2 10.04 -7.08 9.50
CA GLY A 2 9.85 -5.66 9.29
C GLY A 2 8.52 -5.23 9.92
N ASN A 3 8.55 -4.15 10.70
CA ASN A 3 7.33 -3.60 11.26
C ASN A 3 6.56 -2.91 10.11
N TRP A 4 5.41 -3.45 9.70
CA TRP A 4 4.55 -2.91 8.64
C TRP A 4 4.09 -1.47 8.91
N PHE A 5 4.07 -1.04 10.16
CA PHE A 5 3.82 0.36 10.52
C PHE A 5 4.80 1.32 9.83
N ASP A 6 6.07 0.89 9.64
CA ASP A 6 7.05 1.75 8.94
C ASP A 6 6.77 1.85 7.44
N VAL A 7 6.29 0.76 6.81
CA VAL A 7 5.89 0.79 5.39
C VAL A 7 4.72 1.74 5.20
N LEU A 8 3.70 1.63 6.04
CA LEU A 8 2.52 2.50 6.02
C LEU A 8 2.86 3.96 6.27
N PHE A 9 3.82 4.22 7.15
CA PHE A 9 4.24 5.56 7.53
C PHE A 9 4.94 6.34 6.40
N PHE A 10 5.55 5.61 5.45
CA PHE A 10 6.25 6.17 4.29
C PHE A 10 5.50 5.97 2.98
N PHE A 11 4.48 5.15 2.99
CA PHE A 11 3.65 4.88 1.83
C PHE A 11 2.76 6.10 1.54
N THR A 12 2.88 6.65 0.34
CA THR A 12 2.03 7.75 -0.14
C THR A 12 1.10 7.24 -1.23
N PRO A 13 0.11 6.37 -0.87
CA PRO A 13 -0.83 5.87 -1.86
C PRO A 13 -1.76 6.99 -2.30
N ILE A 14 -1.94 7.10 -3.60
CA ILE A 14 -2.94 7.99 -4.18
C ILE A 14 -4.17 7.18 -4.50
N THR A 15 -5.31 7.70 -4.10
CA THR A 15 -6.61 7.09 -4.29
C THR A 15 -7.60 8.17 -4.71
N ASP A 16 -8.35 7.92 -5.77
CA ASP A 16 -9.49 8.74 -6.16
C ASP A 16 -10.75 8.23 -5.48
N ALA A 17 -11.59 9.16 -5.02
CA ALA A 17 -12.92 8.87 -4.50
C ALA A 17 -13.96 9.64 -5.35
N PHE A 18 -14.89 8.92 -5.95
CA PHE A 18 -16.01 9.49 -6.67
C PHE A 18 -17.30 9.28 -5.86
N PHE A 19 -17.97 10.38 -5.57
CA PHE A 19 -19.26 10.37 -4.89
C PHE A 19 -20.37 10.43 -5.94
N PRO A 20 -21.15 9.34 -6.15
CA PRO A 20 -22.25 9.35 -7.11
C PRO A 20 -23.37 10.30 -6.64
N SER A 21 -24.23 10.74 -7.56
CA SER A 21 -25.36 11.62 -7.23
C SER A 21 -26.31 11.03 -6.19
N GLY A 22 -26.37 9.72 -6.06
CA GLY A 22 -27.11 9.01 -5.01
C GLY A 22 -26.40 8.82 -3.69
N TYR A 23 -25.22 9.45 -3.48
CA TYR A 23 -24.56 9.41 -2.16
C TYR A 23 -25.36 10.22 -1.13
N PRO A 24 -25.56 9.74 0.11
CA PRO A 24 -24.99 8.53 0.72
C PRO A 24 -25.82 7.25 0.51
N THR A 25 -26.93 7.27 -0.22
CA THR A 25 -27.72 6.06 -0.49
C THR A 25 -26.88 4.95 -1.16
N HIS A 26 -25.95 5.36 -2.02
CA HIS A 26 -24.96 4.47 -2.63
C HIS A 26 -23.57 4.76 -2.09
N ALA A 27 -22.77 3.69 -1.93
CA ALA A 27 -21.37 3.81 -1.53
C ALA A 27 -20.56 4.68 -2.52
N PRO A 28 -19.50 5.36 -2.07
CA PRO A 28 -18.56 6.01 -2.98
C PRO A 28 -17.81 4.96 -3.82
N LYS A 29 -17.36 5.37 -5.01
CA LYS A 29 -16.48 4.54 -5.84
C LYS A 29 -15.03 4.95 -5.56
N ILE A 30 -14.19 3.96 -5.26
CA ILE A 30 -12.79 4.19 -4.92
C ILE A 30 -11.90 3.54 -5.97
N GLN A 31 -10.89 4.27 -6.41
CA GLN A 31 -9.88 3.76 -7.32
C GLN A 31 -8.47 4.02 -6.77
N PHE A 32 -7.71 2.98 -6.55
CA PHE A 32 -6.29 3.04 -6.18
C PHE A 32 -5.46 3.42 -7.41
N LYS A 33 -4.67 4.49 -7.32
CA LYS A 33 -3.90 5.04 -8.45
C LYS A 33 -2.43 4.63 -8.46
N THR A 34 -1.85 4.32 -7.30
CA THR A 34 -0.43 3.96 -7.18
C THR A 34 -0.18 2.52 -7.62
N THR A 35 -0.54 2.23 -8.87
CA THR A 35 -0.45 0.88 -9.48
C THR A 35 0.79 0.67 -10.33
N GLY A 36 1.69 1.67 -10.40
CA GLY A 36 2.83 1.62 -11.31
C GLY A 36 2.43 1.53 -12.80
N GLY A 37 1.31 2.14 -13.17
CA GLY A 37 0.75 2.03 -14.52
C GLY A 37 0.21 0.64 -14.83
N GLY A 38 -0.44 0.00 -13.88
CA GLY A 38 -1.03 -1.34 -14.04
C GLY A 38 -0.03 -2.50 -13.87
N ARG A 39 1.17 -2.22 -13.38
CA ARG A 39 2.24 -3.21 -13.20
C ARG A 39 2.32 -3.79 -11.79
N TRP A 40 1.70 -3.13 -10.82
CA TRP A 40 1.78 -3.50 -9.41
C TRP A 40 0.40 -3.71 -8.79
N ARG A 41 0.21 -4.88 -8.16
CA ARG A 41 -0.89 -5.19 -7.24
C ARG A 41 -0.35 -4.98 -5.83
N ALA A 42 -0.74 -3.89 -5.19
CA ALA A 42 -0.17 -3.48 -3.90
C ALA A 42 -0.61 -4.37 -2.73
N ASN A 43 -1.74 -5.06 -2.90
CA ASN A 43 -2.33 -5.95 -1.90
C ASN A 43 -3.29 -6.90 -2.62
N PRO A 44 -3.64 -8.07 -2.06
CA PRO A 44 -4.75 -8.89 -2.59
C PRO A 44 -6.05 -8.11 -2.82
N ASN A 45 -6.31 -7.07 -2.03
CA ASN A 45 -7.47 -6.19 -2.15
C ASN A 45 -7.23 -4.92 -2.99
N LEU A 46 -5.97 -4.63 -3.41
CA LEU A 46 -5.61 -3.48 -4.24
C LEU A 46 -5.08 -3.95 -5.59
N TYR A 47 -5.95 -4.02 -6.57
CA TYR A 47 -5.65 -4.59 -7.88
C TYR A 47 -4.81 -3.65 -8.75
N LYS A 48 -4.12 -4.23 -9.73
CA LYS A 48 -3.27 -3.47 -10.68
C LYS A 48 -4.05 -2.53 -11.60
N ASP A 49 -5.34 -2.78 -11.81
CA ASP A 49 -6.26 -1.90 -12.57
C ASP A 49 -6.85 -0.78 -11.70
N GLY A 50 -6.50 -0.76 -10.42
CA GLY A 50 -6.98 0.22 -9.44
C GLY A 50 -8.22 -0.17 -8.67
N LYS A 51 -8.81 -1.37 -8.93
CA LYS A 51 -9.96 -1.84 -8.16
C LYS A 51 -9.56 -2.03 -6.70
N VAL A 52 -10.42 -1.55 -5.80
CA VAL A 52 -10.32 -1.75 -4.34
C VAL A 52 -11.41 -2.73 -3.92
N CYS A 53 -11.02 -3.89 -3.41
CA CYS A 53 -11.95 -4.90 -2.87
C CYS A 53 -12.18 -4.64 -1.38
N LEU A 54 -13.40 -4.19 -1.06
CA LEU A 54 -13.83 -3.93 0.31
C LEU A 54 -15.35 -4.16 0.38
N SER A 55 -15.81 -4.92 1.38
CA SER A 55 -17.23 -5.20 1.59
C SER A 55 -18.05 -3.92 1.76
N LEU A 56 -17.51 -2.94 2.49
CA LEU A 56 -18.13 -1.62 2.68
C LEU A 56 -18.37 -0.86 1.37
N LEU A 57 -17.60 -1.13 0.32
CA LEU A 57 -17.79 -0.56 -1.03
C LEU A 57 -18.68 -1.40 -1.94
N GLY A 58 -19.13 -2.58 -1.49
CA GLY A 58 -19.86 -3.54 -2.30
C GLY A 58 -19.00 -4.19 -3.41
N THR A 59 -17.68 -4.05 -3.35
CA THR A 59 -16.74 -4.62 -4.31
C THR A 59 -16.18 -5.98 -3.88
N TRP A 60 -16.60 -6.44 -2.71
CA TRP A 60 -16.31 -7.74 -2.12
C TRP A 60 -17.55 -8.28 -1.41
N ALA A 61 -17.70 -9.61 -1.36
CA ALA A 61 -18.76 -10.24 -0.60
C ALA A 61 -18.52 -9.98 0.90
N GLY A 62 -19.49 -9.36 1.57
CA GLY A 62 -19.46 -9.07 3.00
C GLY A 62 -20.57 -9.79 3.74
N GLY A 63 -20.37 -9.97 5.03
CA GLY A 63 -21.39 -10.45 5.96
C GLY A 63 -22.45 -9.36 6.29
N LYS A 64 -23.41 -9.74 7.10
CA LYS A 64 -24.42 -8.79 7.61
C LYS A 64 -23.73 -7.68 8.41
N GLY A 65 -23.97 -6.43 8.06
CA GLY A 65 -23.39 -5.25 8.73
C GLY A 65 -22.00 -4.82 8.21
N GLU A 66 -21.42 -5.54 7.23
CA GLU A 66 -20.13 -5.17 6.62
C GLU A 66 -20.31 -4.37 5.33
N THR A 67 -21.48 -4.37 4.74
CA THR A 67 -21.81 -3.63 3.52
C THR A 67 -22.21 -2.20 3.84
N TRP A 68 -22.23 -1.35 2.80
CA TRP A 68 -22.63 0.05 2.94
C TRP A 68 -24.06 0.19 3.48
N ASP A 69 -24.18 0.89 4.57
CA ASP A 69 -25.45 1.33 5.15
C ASP A 69 -25.53 2.86 5.07
N PRO A 70 -26.48 3.42 4.28
CA PRO A 70 -26.60 4.89 4.12
C PRO A 70 -26.83 5.67 5.40
N SER A 71 -27.34 5.03 6.45
CA SER A 71 -27.67 5.70 7.71
C SER A 71 -26.47 5.87 8.65
N VAL A 72 -25.42 5.06 8.48
CA VAL A 72 -24.26 5.02 9.40
C VAL A 72 -22.91 4.98 8.70
N SER A 73 -22.85 4.53 7.45
CA SER A 73 -21.59 4.41 6.73
C SER A 73 -21.07 5.77 6.26
N THR A 74 -19.75 5.94 6.36
CA THR A 74 -19.07 7.20 6.00
C THR A 74 -17.81 6.92 5.19
N MET A 75 -17.33 7.92 4.44
CA MET A 75 -16.03 7.86 3.77
C MET A 75 -14.89 7.65 4.76
N LEU A 76 -14.98 8.16 5.98
CA LEU A 76 -13.98 7.92 7.02
C LEU A 76 -13.85 6.44 7.34
N GLN A 77 -14.96 5.71 7.45
CA GLN A 77 -14.94 4.26 7.67
C GLN A 77 -14.28 3.52 6.51
N VAL A 78 -14.48 3.96 5.27
CA VAL A 78 -13.78 3.40 4.11
C VAL A 78 -12.27 3.58 4.25
N ILE A 79 -11.79 4.78 4.59
CA ILE A 79 -10.37 5.08 4.77
C ILE A 79 -9.78 4.24 5.91
N VAL A 80 -10.46 4.17 7.05
CA VAL A 80 -10.03 3.38 8.21
C VAL A 80 -10.00 1.89 7.85
N SER A 81 -10.98 1.39 7.11
CA SER A 81 -11.00 -0.01 6.66
C SER A 81 -9.83 -0.33 5.73
N VAL A 82 -9.51 0.56 4.78
CA VAL A 82 -8.32 0.39 3.92
C VAL A 82 -7.06 0.35 4.78
N GLN A 83 -6.94 1.25 5.75
CA GLN A 83 -5.76 1.31 6.63
C GLN A 83 -5.62 0.06 7.51
N SER A 84 -6.70 -0.42 8.10
CA SER A 84 -6.68 -1.49 9.11
C SER A 84 -6.77 -2.90 8.55
N LEU A 85 -7.50 -3.09 7.45
CA LEU A 85 -7.76 -4.40 6.86
C LEU A 85 -6.89 -4.71 5.65
N ILE A 86 -6.54 -3.67 4.87
CA ILE A 86 -5.79 -3.86 3.62
C ILE A 86 -4.31 -3.57 3.85
N LEU A 87 -3.98 -2.41 4.44
CA LEU A 87 -2.60 -2.01 4.71
C LEU A 87 -2.12 -2.59 6.05
N CYS A 88 -2.28 -3.89 6.24
CA CYS A 88 -1.96 -4.62 7.47
C CYS A 88 -0.68 -5.46 7.31
N PRO A 89 -0.10 -5.97 8.42
CA PRO A 89 0.98 -6.95 8.37
C PRO A 89 0.57 -8.24 7.67
N GLN A 90 1.51 -8.88 6.98
CA GLN A 90 1.32 -10.15 6.29
C GLN A 90 0.15 -10.15 5.28
N PRO A 91 0.12 -9.17 4.35
CA PRO A 91 -0.98 -9.00 3.41
C PRO A 91 -1.21 -10.21 2.50
N TYR A 92 -0.27 -11.15 2.41
CA TYR A 92 -0.42 -12.42 1.73
C TYR A 92 -1.71 -13.16 2.17
N PHE A 93 -2.03 -13.11 3.46
CA PHE A 93 -3.18 -13.79 4.03
C PHE A 93 -4.52 -13.06 3.79
N ASN A 94 -4.51 -11.91 3.14
CA ASN A 94 -5.74 -11.26 2.68
C ASN A 94 -6.33 -11.94 1.43
N GLU A 95 -5.58 -12.83 0.76
CA GLU A 95 -6.14 -13.64 -0.33
C GLU A 95 -7.07 -14.72 0.25
N PRO A 96 -8.31 -14.85 -0.23
CA PRO A 96 -9.26 -15.82 0.27
C PRO A 96 -8.72 -17.25 0.26
N GLY A 97 -8.92 -17.95 1.37
CA GLY A 97 -8.46 -19.33 1.55
C GLY A 97 -7.00 -19.45 1.99
N TYR A 98 -6.23 -18.34 2.02
CA TYR A 98 -4.84 -18.38 2.50
C TYR A 98 -4.74 -18.26 4.03
N GLU A 99 -5.79 -17.79 4.70
CA GLU A 99 -5.87 -17.74 6.16
C GLU A 99 -5.61 -19.09 6.84
N ARG A 100 -5.95 -20.19 6.15
CA ARG A 100 -5.67 -21.56 6.61
C ARG A 100 -4.19 -21.91 6.68
N LEU A 101 -3.33 -21.12 6.03
CA LEU A 101 -1.87 -21.31 6.04
C LEU A 101 -1.20 -20.54 7.17
N ILE A 102 -1.94 -19.70 7.91
CA ILE A 102 -1.41 -18.94 9.05
C ILE A 102 -0.82 -19.93 10.07
N GLY A 103 0.40 -19.62 10.53
CA GLY A 103 1.12 -20.46 11.51
C GLY A 103 1.82 -21.68 10.91
N THR A 104 1.65 -21.99 9.63
CA THR A 104 2.38 -23.08 8.97
C THR A 104 3.73 -22.60 8.42
N PRO A 105 4.77 -23.48 8.36
CA PRO A 105 6.06 -23.12 7.75
C PRO A 105 5.93 -22.70 6.29
N ASN A 106 5.05 -23.33 5.52
CA ASN A 106 4.81 -22.97 4.12
C ASN A 106 4.14 -21.61 4.00
N GLY A 107 3.10 -21.33 4.79
CA GLY A 107 2.43 -20.03 4.81
C GLY A 107 3.39 -18.90 5.20
N LYS A 108 4.25 -19.15 6.21
CA LYS A 108 5.29 -18.19 6.60
C LYS A 108 6.24 -17.88 5.43
N ASN A 109 6.76 -18.90 4.76
CA ASN A 109 7.68 -18.72 3.64
C ASN A 109 7.04 -17.93 2.48
N GLN A 110 5.80 -18.25 2.12
CA GLN A 110 5.09 -17.56 1.05
C GLN A 110 4.75 -16.10 1.44
N SER A 111 4.35 -15.86 2.69
CA SER A 111 4.13 -14.51 3.20
C SER A 111 5.43 -13.69 3.19
N ASP A 112 6.56 -14.25 3.62
CA ASP A 112 7.85 -13.56 3.60
C ASP A 112 8.28 -13.19 2.17
N GLN A 113 8.05 -14.06 1.18
CA GLN A 113 8.33 -13.78 -0.24
C GLN A 113 7.39 -12.70 -0.80
N TYR A 114 6.11 -12.76 -0.46
CA TYR A 114 5.13 -11.76 -0.86
C TYR A 114 5.49 -10.39 -0.27
N ASP A 115 5.80 -10.33 1.01
CA ASP A 115 6.22 -9.12 1.71
C ASP A 115 7.48 -8.50 1.08
N ALA A 116 8.44 -9.33 0.70
CA ALA A 116 9.63 -8.88 -0.01
C ALA A 116 9.28 -8.18 -1.34
N SER A 117 8.36 -8.75 -2.11
CA SER A 117 7.86 -8.15 -3.35
C SER A 117 7.11 -6.83 -3.11
N ILE A 118 6.29 -6.78 -2.06
CA ILE A 118 5.57 -5.54 -1.69
C ILE A 118 6.56 -4.43 -1.33
N ILE A 119 7.59 -4.73 -0.55
CA ILE A 119 8.63 -3.77 -0.15
C ILE A 119 9.35 -3.20 -1.39
N ASP A 120 9.81 -4.07 -2.28
CA ASP A 120 10.53 -3.67 -3.49
C ASP A 120 9.66 -2.75 -4.38
N ASN A 121 8.40 -3.10 -4.54
CA ASN A 121 7.45 -2.29 -5.32
C ASN A 121 7.01 -1.01 -4.61
N THR A 122 6.91 -1.01 -3.28
CA THR A 122 6.65 0.20 -2.49
C THR A 122 7.78 1.22 -2.69
N LEU A 123 9.04 0.79 -2.60
CA LEU A 123 10.19 1.65 -2.90
C LEU A 123 10.08 2.27 -4.29
N ARG A 124 9.77 1.46 -5.31
CA ARG A 124 9.70 1.92 -6.69
C ARG A 124 8.50 2.83 -6.94
N TRP A 125 7.28 2.37 -6.65
CA TRP A 125 6.06 3.02 -7.13
C TRP A 125 5.47 4.02 -6.15
N ALA A 126 5.58 3.75 -4.85
CA ALA A 126 4.98 4.61 -3.83
C ALA A 126 5.97 5.62 -3.22
N MET A 127 7.26 5.52 -3.53
CA MET A 127 8.27 6.46 -3.06
C MET A 127 9.01 7.10 -4.24
N ILE A 128 9.84 6.35 -4.97
CA ILE A 128 10.70 6.90 -6.02
C ILE A 128 9.88 7.56 -7.13
N GLU A 129 8.87 6.87 -7.66
CA GLU A 129 8.04 7.43 -8.74
C GLU A 129 7.18 8.60 -8.25
N GLN A 130 6.73 8.59 -6.99
CA GLN A 130 6.01 9.74 -6.41
C GLN A 130 6.91 10.97 -6.25
N LEU A 131 8.20 10.78 -6.00
CA LEU A 131 9.18 11.87 -5.97
C LEU A 131 9.49 12.40 -7.38
N ARG A 132 9.60 11.51 -8.36
CA ARG A 132 9.91 11.87 -9.77
C ARG A 132 8.74 12.52 -10.48
N LYS A 133 7.56 11.93 -10.31
CA LYS A 133 6.32 12.33 -10.99
C LYS A 133 5.16 12.41 -10.00
N PRO A 134 5.21 13.36 -9.06
CA PRO A 134 4.14 13.51 -8.08
C PRO A 134 2.84 13.91 -8.78
N HIS A 135 1.72 13.42 -8.25
CA HIS A 135 0.42 13.88 -8.71
C HIS A 135 0.30 15.40 -8.57
N PRO A 136 -0.12 16.15 -9.59
CA PRO A 136 -0.12 17.61 -9.56
C PRO A 136 -0.82 18.23 -8.37
N ALA A 137 -2.00 17.69 -7.99
CA ALA A 137 -2.78 18.19 -6.86
C ALA A 137 -2.11 17.96 -5.48
N PHE A 138 -1.15 17.04 -5.38
CA PHE A 138 -0.49 16.67 -4.12
C PHE A 138 1.03 16.87 -4.13
N LYS A 139 1.55 17.53 -5.17
CA LYS A 139 2.99 17.71 -5.38
C LYS A 139 3.70 18.27 -4.16
N ASP A 140 3.17 19.34 -3.59
CA ASP A 140 3.81 20.01 -2.45
C ASP A 140 3.66 19.22 -1.16
N ALA A 141 2.51 18.58 -0.94
CA ALA A 141 2.29 17.69 0.19
C ALA A 141 3.22 16.47 0.14
N ILE A 142 3.39 15.84 -1.03
CA ILE A 142 4.30 14.71 -1.23
C ILE A 142 5.74 15.13 -0.94
N LYS A 143 6.19 16.26 -1.50
CA LYS A 143 7.54 16.79 -1.25
C LYS A 143 7.78 17.10 0.23
N ALA A 144 6.82 17.77 0.87
CA ALA A 144 6.91 18.10 2.29
C ALA A 144 6.98 16.84 3.15
N HIS A 145 6.13 15.84 2.86
CA HIS A 145 6.15 14.54 3.56
C HIS A 145 7.52 13.89 3.48
N PHE A 146 8.07 13.71 2.29
CA PHE A 146 9.37 13.07 2.12
C PHE A 146 10.52 13.90 2.70
N LYS A 147 10.47 15.21 2.62
CA LYS A 147 11.47 16.11 3.23
C LYS A 147 11.50 15.97 4.75
N LEU A 148 10.34 16.01 5.39
CA LEU A 148 10.20 15.87 6.84
C LEU A 148 10.64 14.48 7.35
N ARG A 149 10.44 13.44 6.54
CA ARG A 149 10.71 12.05 6.93
C ARG A 149 12.05 11.51 6.41
N LYS A 150 12.81 12.28 5.65
CA LYS A 150 14.02 11.85 4.92
C LYS A 150 14.97 11.02 5.78
N SER A 151 15.43 11.55 6.91
CA SER A 151 16.41 10.86 7.75
C SER A 151 15.90 9.53 8.29
N HIS A 152 14.67 9.54 8.79
CA HIS A 152 14.04 8.33 9.32
C HIS A 152 13.80 7.30 8.24
N LEU A 153 13.27 7.72 7.08
CA LEU A 153 13.05 6.86 5.92
C LEU A 153 14.34 6.18 5.46
N LEU A 154 15.42 6.94 5.28
CA LEU A 154 16.70 6.37 4.85
C LEU A 154 17.25 5.36 5.87
N THR A 155 17.10 5.63 7.16
CA THR A 155 17.52 4.71 8.22
C THR A 155 16.72 3.41 8.18
N VAL A 156 15.40 3.49 8.08
CA VAL A 156 14.52 2.32 8.04
C VAL A 156 14.77 1.48 6.78
N VAL A 157 14.81 2.12 5.61
CA VAL A 157 15.04 1.41 4.35
C VAL A 157 16.40 0.72 4.36
N LYS A 158 17.47 1.42 4.77
CA LYS A 158 18.79 0.81 4.87
C LYS A 158 18.79 -0.38 5.81
N LYS A 159 18.42 -0.19 7.07
CA LYS A 159 18.55 -1.20 8.11
C LYS A 159 17.63 -2.41 7.89
N ARG A 160 16.38 -2.18 7.49
CA ARG A 160 15.37 -3.25 7.46
C ARG A 160 15.21 -3.89 6.09
N TRP A 161 15.38 -3.12 5.02
CA TRP A 161 15.03 -3.58 3.68
C TRP A 161 16.26 -3.95 2.86
N THR A 162 17.37 -3.20 3.00
CA THR A 162 18.58 -3.52 2.26
C THR A 162 19.47 -4.53 3.00
N GLU A 163 19.70 -4.35 4.29
CA GLU A 163 20.55 -5.25 5.08
C GLU A 163 19.89 -6.63 5.30
N GLY A 164 18.56 -6.69 5.34
CA GLY A 164 17.79 -7.93 5.43
C GLY A 164 17.62 -8.68 4.10
N ALA A 165 18.05 -8.09 2.97
CA ALA A 165 17.95 -8.73 1.67
C ALA A 165 19.16 -9.59 1.38
N THR A 166 18.96 -10.72 0.66
CA THR A 166 20.00 -11.66 0.27
C THR A 166 19.92 -12.00 -1.21
N GLY A 167 20.96 -12.62 -1.77
CA GLY A 167 20.98 -13.07 -3.15
C GLY A 167 20.69 -11.97 -4.17
N GLU A 168 19.99 -12.31 -5.24
CA GLU A 168 19.63 -11.39 -6.33
C GLU A 168 18.75 -10.21 -5.84
N ARG A 169 17.93 -10.43 -4.81
CA ARG A 169 17.11 -9.37 -4.23
C ARG A 169 17.97 -8.27 -3.62
N LYS A 170 19.11 -8.62 -3.02
CA LYS A 170 20.04 -7.64 -2.41
C LYS A 170 20.48 -6.58 -3.42
N ALA A 171 20.97 -6.98 -4.57
CA ALA A 171 21.41 -6.05 -5.61
C ALA A 171 20.27 -5.15 -6.10
N ARG A 172 19.06 -5.71 -6.27
CA ARG A 172 17.87 -4.94 -6.67
C ARG A 172 17.47 -3.90 -5.63
N VAL A 173 17.40 -4.28 -4.35
CA VAL A 173 16.99 -3.36 -3.27
C VAL A 173 18.07 -2.30 -3.02
N ASP A 174 19.35 -2.64 -3.09
CA ASP A 174 20.45 -1.67 -2.99
C ASP A 174 20.38 -0.63 -4.13
N GLY A 175 20.04 -1.08 -5.35
CA GLY A 175 19.78 -0.18 -6.48
C GLY A 175 18.62 0.78 -6.23
N LEU A 176 17.49 0.27 -5.74
CA LEU A 176 16.33 1.09 -5.38
C LEU A 176 16.65 2.06 -4.23
N PHE A 177 17.42 1.64 -3.24
CA PHE A 177 17.84 2.52 -2.15
C PHE A 177 18.72 3.67 -2.65
N LYS A 178 19.64 3.39 -3.58
CA LYS A 178 20.47 4.42 -4.22
C LYS A 178 19.61 5.41 -5.01
N GLU A 179 18.65 4.92 -5.80
CA GLU A 179 17.72 5.77 -6.54
C GLU A 179 16.89 6.65 -5.58
N LEU A 180 16.31 6.06 -4.52
CA LEU A 180 15.53 6.78 -3.51
C LEU A 180 16.37 7.88 -2.85
N THR A 181 17.61 7.56 -2.44
CA THR A 181 18.54 8.52 -1.84
C THR A 181 18.81 9.69 -2.79
N THR A 182 19.01 9.40 -4.07
CA THR A 182 19.23 10.42 -5.10
C THR A 182 18.03 11.36 -5.23
N GLU A 183 16.80 10.82 -5.28
CA GLU A 183 15.59 11.64 -5.37
C GLU A 183 15.35 12.48 -4.10
N LEU A 184 15.58 11.90 -2.93
CA LEU A 184 15.46 12.61 -1.65
C LEU A 184 16.48 13.74 -1.50
N ASN A 185 17.64 13.65 -2.14
CA ASN A 185 18.65 14.70 -2.10
C ASN A 185 18.32 15.91 -2.99
N LYS A 186 17.31 15.79 -3.88
CA LYS A 186 16.81 16.90 -4.71
C LYS A 186 15.76 17.77 -3.99
N LEU A 187 15.28 17.34 -2.80
CA LEU A 187 14.31 18.07 -1.96
C LEU A 187 15.00 19.11 -1.07
#